data_d563a8ac04cf541a202be198aaa9bf7e
#
_entry.id   d563a8ac04cf541a202be198aaa9bf7e
#
_cell.length_a   1.000
_cell.length_b   1.000
_cell.length_c   1.000
_cell.angle_alpha   90.00
_cell.angle_beta   90.00
_cell.angle_gamma   90.00
#
_symmetry.space_group_name_H-M   'P 1'
#
loop_
_entity.id
_entity.type
_entity.pdbx_description
1 polymer ?
#
loop_
_entity_poly.entity_id
_entity_poly.type
_entity_poly.pdbx_seq_one_letter_code
_entity_poly.pdbx_strand_id
1 'polypeptide(L)'
;MGIIGILSMLRPYLVDKGYDMKEIGFLTGIVGTAASFVMAWFSGVLIRRIGIYKARIIIAGLIILAPIYFLAMTFAVFNKTAFVIGIIYIQACYGLATVVLYTTAMRCVRPGREGTDFTIQIVISHVSGLLVAVLAGTVAHIFDYRGLYIAETVVAIVSLIYVLSAFKKEE
;
A
#
# COMPACT_ATOMS: atom_id res chain seq x y z
N MET A 1 -3.04 0.48 5.23
CA MET A 1 -4.01 1.52 4.84
C MET A 1 -3.36 2.64 4.02
N GLY A 2 -2.25 3.21 4.43
CA GLY A 2 -1.61 4.40 3.85
C GLY A 2 -1.07 4.32 2.40
N ILE A 3 -1.42 3.33 1.60
CA ILE A 3 -1.12 3.25 0.16
C ILE A 3 -2.35 2.94 -0.69
N ILE A 4 -3.48 2.59 -0.06
CA ILE A 4 -4.69 2.17 -0.79
C ILE A 4 -5.30 3.36 -1.51
N GLY A 5 -5.34 4.53 -0.87
CA GLY A 5 -5.84 5.75 -1.49
C GLY A 5 -5.01 6.16 -2.71
N ILE A 6 -3.68 6.09 -2.62
CA ILE A 6 -2.80 6.38 -3.75
C ILE A 6 -3.05 5.38 -4.90
N LEU A 7 -3.13 4.08 -4.58
CA LEU A 7 -3.38 3.04 -5.59
C LEU A 7 -4.73 3.22 -6.28
N SER A 8 -5.78 3.62 -5.53
CA SER A 8 -7.11 3.85 -6.10
C SER A 8 -7.14 5.07 -7.03
N MET A 9 -6.38 6.12 -6.71
CA MET A 9 -6.31 7.36 -7.49
C MET A 9 -5.18 7.37 -8.55
N LEU A 10 -4.37 6.31 -8.60
CA LEU A 10 -3.22 6.23 -9.52
C LEU A 10 -3.64 6.28 -10.99
N ARG A 11 -4.69 5.52 -11.35
CA ARG A 11 -5.20 5.49 -12.73
C ARG A 11 -5.84 6.83 -13.14
N PRO A 12 -6.77 7.43 -12.37
CA PRO A 12 -7.27 8.76 -12.64
C PRO A 12 -6.15 9.79 -12.81
N TYR A 13 -5.17 9.79 -11.92
CA TYR A 13 -4.02 10.68 -12.02
C TYR A 13 -3.22 10.53 -13.32
N LEU A 14 -3.02 9.30 -13.79
CA LEU A 14 -2.33 9.04 -15.07
C LEU A 14 -3.13 9.57 -16.27
N VAL A 15 -4.46 9.42 -16.25
CA VAL A 15 -5.35 9.98 -17.26
C VAL A 15 -5.23 11.51 -17.29
N ASP A 16 -5.27 12.16 -16.13
CA ASP A 16 -5.14 13.63 -16.01
C ASP A 16 -3.77 14.14 -16.49
N LYS A 17 -2.73 13.29 -16.43
CA LYS A 17 -1.40 13.59 -16.96
C LYS A 17 -1.23 13.25 -18.45
N GLY A 18 -2.27 12.82 -19.13
CA GLY A 18 -2.29 12.58 -20.58
C GLY A 18 -1.65 11.25 -21.01
N TYR A 19 -1.58 10.25 -20.12
CA TYR A 19 -1.16 8.91 -20.53
C TYR A 19 -2.25 8.21 -21.31
N ASP A 20 -1.87 7.47 -22.36
CA ASP A 20 -2.82 6.63 -23.09
C ASP A 20 -3.31 5.46 -22.24
N MET A 21 -4.57 5.05 -22.44
CA MET A 21 -5.18 3.94 -21.71
C MET A 21 -4.39 2.63 -21.84
N LYS A 22 -3.74 2.40 -23.00
CA LYS A 22 -2.86 1.24 -23.21
C LYS A 22 -1.60 1.31 -22.33
N GLU A 23 -0.97 2.49 -22.24
CA GLU A 23 0.20 2.71 -21.37
C GLU A 23 -0.18 2.51 -19.90
N ILE A 24 -1.33 3.03 -19.46
CA ILE A 24 -1.84 2.86 -18.10
C ILE A 24 -2.06 1.37 -17.79
N GLY A 25 -2.74 0.66 -18.70
CA GLY A 25 -2.98 -0.77 -18.56
C GLY A 25 -1.68 -1.58 -18.48
N PHE A 26 -0.69 -1.28 -19.32
CA PHE A 26 0.61 -1.93 -19.31
C PHE A 26 1.39 -1.64 -18.02
N LEU A 27 1.50 -0.38 -17.62
CA LEU A 27 2.26 0.03 -16.44
C LEU A 27 1.64 -0.49 -15.13
N THR A 28 0.33 -0.32 -14.94
CA THR A 28 -0.33 -0.73 -13.70
C THR A 28 -0.70 -2.21 -13.70
N GLY A 29 -1.07 -2.78 -14.86
CA GLY A 29 -1.49 -4.17 -14.98
C GLY A 29 -0.30 -5.13 -15.06
N ILE A 30 0.59 -4.97 -16.04
CA ILE A 30 1.68 -5.93 -16.27
C ILE A 30 2.87 -5.62 -15.37
N VAL A 31 3.45 -4.42 -15.53
CA VAL A 31 4.69 -4.06 -14.81
C VAL A 31 4.45 -3.99 -13.30
N GLY A 32 3.36 -3.34 -12.88
CA GLY A 32 3.02 -3.22 -11.47
C GLY A 32 2.71 -4.56 -10.80
N THR A 33 1.93 -5.42 -11.47
CA THR A 33 1.62 -6.76 -10.93
C THR A 33 2.88 -7.63 -10.83
N ALA A 34 3.77 -7.59 -11.83
CA ALA A 34 5.04 -8.31 -11.78
C ALA A 34 5.91 -7.84 -10.61
N ALA A 35 6.00 -6.52 -10.38
CA ALA A 35 6.72 -5.96 -9.25
C ALA A 35 6.11 -6.42 -7.90
N SER A 36 4.78 -6.38 -7.78
CA SER A 36 4.06 -6.87 -6.58
C SER A 36 4.33 -8.35 -6.32
N PHE A 37 4.32 -9.19 -7.37
CA PHE A 37 4.56 -10.62 -7.25
C PHE A 37 5.98 -10.92 -6.75
N VAL A 38 6.99 -10.29 -7.34
CA VAL A 38 8.39 -10.46 -6.93
C VAL A 38 8.57 -10.02 -5.48
N MET A 39 8.00 -8.87 -5.10
CA MET A 39 8.14 -8.35 -3.74
C MET A 39 7.32 -9.11 -2.71
N ALA A 40 6.21 -9.73 -3.10
CA ALA A 40 5.47 -10.66 -2.25
C ALA A 40 6.33 -11.89 -1.88
N TRP A 41 7.07 -12.43 -2.85
CA TRP A 41 8.02 -13.52 -2.58
C TRP A 41 9.12 -13.07 -1.61
N PHE A 42 9.73 -11.88 -1.83
CA PHE A 42 10.72 -11.31 -0.91
C PHE A 42 10.15 -11.09 0.49
N SER A 43 8.90 -10.65 0.63
CA SER A 43 8.24 -10.49 1.91
C SER A 43 8.16 -11.81 2.68
N GLY A 44 7.83 -12.91 2.00
CA GLY A 44 7.82 -14.25 2.60
C GLY A 44 9.21 -14.67 3.11
N VAL A 45 10.25 -14.45 2.32
CA VAL A 45 11.64 -14.71 2.71
C VAL A 45 12.06 -13.84 3.91
N LEU A 46 11.69 -12.55 3.88
CA LEU A 46 11.99 -11.60 4.96
C LEU A 46 11.37 -12.05 6.29
N ILE A 47 10.07 -12.40 6.27
CA ILE A 47 9.34 -12.88 7.45
C ILE A 47 9.99 -14.14 8.04
N ARG A 48 10.44 -15.06 7.17
CA ARG A 48 11.12 -16.28 7.61
C ARG A 48 12.48 -16.01 8.26
N ARG A 49 13.23 -14.99 7.79
CA ARG A 49 14.57 -14.70 8.29
C ARG A 49 14.58 -13.85 9.56
N ILE A 50 13.76 -12.81 9.64
CA ILE A 50 13.82 -11.82 10.74
C ILE A 50 12.58 -11.83 11.63
N GLY A 51 11.61 -12.70 11.35
CA GLY A 51 10.35 -12.76 12.07
C GLY A 51 9.33 -11.72 11.59
N ILE A 52 8.05 -11.97 11.90
CA ILE A 52 6.95 -11.15 11.40
C ILE A 52 6.94 -9.74 12.01
N TYR A 53 7.35 -9.60 13.28
CA TYR A 53 7.35 -8.32 13.96
C TYR A 53 8.33 -7.33 13.30
N LYS A 54 9.58 -7.73 13.12
CA LYS A 54 10.61 -6.91 12.48
C LYS A 54 10.28 -6.62 11.01
N ALA A 55 9.80 -7.65 10.29
CA ALA A 55 9.35 -7.49 8.90
C ALA A 55 8.23 -6.47 8.78
N ARG A 56 7.25 -6.47 9.69
CA ARG A 56 6.13 -5.52 9.73
C ARG A 56 6.60 -4.08 9.90
N ILE A 57 7.55 -3.83 10.81
CA ILE A 57 8.11 -2.48 11.03
C ILE A 57 8.86 -1.97 9.80
N ILE A 58 9.71 -2.82 9.22
CA ILE A 58 10.48 -2.47 8.01
C ILE A 58 9.53 -2.12 6.85
N ILE A 59 8.53 -2.97 6.62
CA ILE A 59 7.58 -2.77 5.54
C ILE A 59 6.70 -1.53 5.79
N ALA A 60 6.28 -1.28 7.04
CA ALA A 60 5.56 -0.06 7.39
C ALA A 60 6.40 1.20 7.13
N GLY A 61 7.70 1.16 7.42
CA GLY A 61 8.64 2.23 7.09
C GLY A 61 8.76 2.47 5.58
N LEU A 62 8.88 1.39 4.79
CA LEU A 62 8.91 1.49 3.33
C LEU A 62 7.60 2.08 2.76
N ILE A 63 6.46 1.73 3.35
CA ILE A 63 5.15 2.26 2.92
C ILE A 63 5.07 3.77 3.07
N ILE A 64 5.65 4.36 4.13
CA ILE A 64 5.64 5.81 4.34
C ILE A 64 6.40 6.57 3.25
N LEU A 65 7.45 5.98 2.70
CA LEU A 65 8.22 6.61 1.63
C LEU A 65 7.41 6.77 0.33
N ALA A 66 6.39 5.93 0.09
CA ALA A 66 5.57 5.99 -1.12
C ALA A 66 4.79 7.33 -1.23
N PRO A 67 3.93 7.72 -0.27
CA PRO A 67 3.22 8.99 -0.36
C PRO A 67 4.17 10.20 -0.34
N ILE A 68 5.28 10.14 0.39
CA ILE A 68 6.31 11.20 0.40
C ILE A 68 6.92 11.35 -1.00
N TYR A 69 7.26 10.24 -1.66
CA TYR A 69 7.78 10.26 -3.02
C TYR A 69 6.79 10.91 -4.00
N PHE A 70 5.52 10.49 -3.97
CA PHE A 70 4.50 11.08 -4.84
C PHE A 70 4.23 12.54 -4.50
N LEU A 71 4.27 12.93 -3.23
CA LEU A 71 4.17 14.33 -2.81
C LEU A 71 5.33 15.14 -3.36
N ALA A 72 6.57 14.68 -3.24
CA ALA A 72 7.74 15.35 -3.80
C ALA A 72 7.64 15.52 -5.32
N MET A 73 7.09 14.55 -6.02
CA MET A 73 6.84 14.60 -7.47
C MET A 73 5.83 15.68 -7.87
N THR A 74 4.93 16.12 -6.97
CA THR A 74 4.01 17.23 -7.28
C THR A 74 4.68 18.59 -7.30
N PHE A 75 5.84 18.74 -6.68
CA PHE A 75 6.64 19.97 -6.66
C PHE A 75 7.75 19.97 -7.72
N ALA A 76 8.12 18.81 -8.23
CA ALA A 76 9.13 18.68 -9.28
C ALA A 76 8.53 18.86 -10.68
N VAL A 77 9.38 19.21 -11.66
CA VAL A 77 8.98 19.15 -13.08
C VAL A 77 8.60 17.71 -13.43
N PHE A 78 7.45 17.56 -14.07
CA PHE A 78 6.91 16.24 -14.42
C PHE A 78 7.92 15.45 -15.28
N ASN A 79 8.44 14.36 -14.75
CA ASN A 79 9.33 13.44 -15.42
C ASN A 79 8.67 12.06 -15.54
N LYS A 80 8.38 11.64 -16.79
CA LYS A 80 7.71 10.38 -17.08
C LYS A 80 8.44 9.18 -16.46
N THR A 81 9.77 9.15 -16.56
CA THR A 81 10.59 8.05 -16.01
C THR A 81 10.51 7.96 -14.50
N ALA A 82 10.62 9.09 -13.80
CA ALA A 82 10.52 9.13 -12.35
C ALA A 82 9.12 8.68 -11.88
N PHE A 83 8.07 9.03 -12.64
CA PHE A 83 6.72 8.60 -12.33
C PHE A 83 6.53 7.08 -12.49
N VAL A 84 7.10 6.48 -13.53
CA VAL A 84 7.09 5.00 -13.73
C VAL A 84 7.80 4.30 -12.57
N ILE A 85 8.93 4.83 -12.09
CA ILE A 85 9.62 4.31 -10.91
C ILE A 85 8.71 4.36 -9.68
N GLY A 86 7.97 5.46 -9.49
CA GLY A 86 6.98 5.59 -8.41
C GLY A 86 5.88 4.54 -8.47
N ILE A 87 5.36 4.24 -9.67
CA ILE A 87 4.35 3.19 -9.88
C ILE A 87 4.91 1.83 -9.48
N ILE A 88 6.11 1.49 -9.94
CA ILE A 88 6.75 0.22 -9.60
C ILE A 88 6.97 0.14 -8.07
N TYR A 89 7.42 1.21 -7.46
CA TYR A 89 7.68 1.27 -6.02
C TYR A 89 6.40 1.06 -5.18
N ILE A 90 5.31 1.76 -5.51
CA ILE A 90 4.06 1.62 -4.73
C ILE A 90 3.44 0.23 -4.91
N GLN A 91 3.53 -0.36 -6.10
CA GLN A 91 3.07 -1.72 -6.35
C GLN A 91 3.94 -2.76 -5.63
N ALA A 92 5.25 -2.53 -5.56
CA ALA A 92 6.18 -3.33 -4.76
C ALA A 92 5.82 -3.29 -3.27
N CYS A 93 5.58 -2.09 -2.71
CA CYS A 93 5.11 -1.92 -1.33
C CYS A 93 3.78 -2.63 -1.07
N TYR A 94 2.86 -2.60 -2.02
CA TYR A 94 1.59 -3.31 -1.93
C TYR A 94 1.79 -4.83 -1.85
N GLY A 95 2.67 -5.39 -2.68
CA GLY A 95 3.02 -6.82 -2.63
C GLY A 95 3.63 -7.23 -1.28
N LEU A 96 4.57 -6.43 -0.75
CA LEU A 96 5.15 -6.64 0.58
C LEU A 96 4.09 -6.61 1.68
N ALA A 97 3.23 -5.60 1.68
CA ALA A 97 2.20 -5.38 2.70
C ALA A 97 1.15 -6.50 2.70
N THR A 98 0.76 -6.99 1.54
CA THR A 98 -0.25 -8.04 1.38
C THR A 98 0.17 -9.33 2.07
N VAL A 99 1.43 -9.76 1.91
CA VAL A 99 1.94 -10.99 2.55
C VAL A 99 1.98 -10.83 4.07
N VAL A 100 2.41 -9.68 4.58
CA VAL A 100 2.42 -9.39 6.02
C VAL A 100 0.99 -9.39 6.58
N LEU A 101 0.04 -8.79 5.86
CA LEU A 101 -1.38 -8.75 6.26
C LEU A 101 -1.94 -10.17 6.39
N TYR A 102 -1.81 -11.00 5.35
CA TYR A 102 -2.35 -12.36 5.35
C TYR A 102 -1.65 -13.27 6.35
N THR A 103 -0.32 -13.15 6.48
CA THR A 103 0.43 -13.93 7.49
C THR A 103 -0.01 -13.55 8.91
N THR A 104 -0.26 -12.25 9.17
CA THR A 104 -0.77 -11.80 10.46
C THR A 104 -2.19 -12.31 10.71
N ALA A 105 -3.08 -12.20 9.73
CA ALA A 105 -4.44 -12.69 9.83
C ALA A 105 -4.48 -14.19 10.15
N MET A 106 -3.63 -14.99 9.46
CA MET A 106 -3.51 -16.44 9.72
C MET A 106 -3.01 -16.78 11.13
N ARG A 107 -2.20 -15.92 11.74
CA ARG A 107 -1.72 -16.15 13.12
C ARG A 107 -2.74 -15.81 14.19
N CYS A 108 -3.74 -15.01 13.85
CA CYS A 108 -4.77 -14.53 14.78
C CYS A 108 -6.06 -15.36 14.72
N VAL A 109 -6.05 -16.52 14.05
CA VAL A 109 -7.21 -17.39 13.96
C VAL A 109 -7.30 -18.35 15.17
N ARG A 110 -8.52 -18.68 15.59
CA ARG A 110 -8.78 -19.60 16.69
C ARG A 110 -8.79 -21.06 16.18
N PRO A 111 -8.23 -22.02 16.95
CA PRO A 111 -8.30 -23.43 16.59
C PRO A 111 -9.76 -23.91 16.40
N GLY A 112 -10.02 -24.62 15.29
CA GLY A 112 -11.34 -25.12 14.92
C GLY A 112 -12.28 -24.13 14.24
N ARG A 113 -11.84 -22.85 14.05
CA ARG A 113 -12.61 -21.80 13.34
C ARG A 113 -11.74 -21.01 12.38
N GLU A 114 -10.64 -21.59 11.93
CA GLU A 114 -9.60 -20.94 11.14
C GLU A 114 -10.15 -20.28 9.88
N GLY A 115 -11.01 -20.98 9.14
CA GLY A 115 -11.61 -20.47 7.91
C GLY A 115 -12.52 -19.27 8.15
N THR A 116 -13.38 -19.33 9.17
CA THR A 116 -14.32 -18.26 9.49
C THR A 116 -13.58 -17.02 9.99
N ASP A 117 -12.67 -17.19 10.95
CA ASP A 117 -11.92 -16.07 11.54
C ASP A 117 -11.04 -15.38 10.50
N PHE A 118 -10.37 -16.15 9.64
CA PHE A 118 -9.58 -15.60 8.53
C PHE A 118 -10.46 -14.81 7.54
N THR A 119 -11.58 -15.39 7.13
CA THR A 119 -12.49 -14.74 6.18
C THR A 119 -13.02 -13.43 6.73
N ILE A 120 -13.45 -13.39 8.01
CA ILE A 120 -13.94 -12.17 8.65
C ILE A 120 -12.85 -11.07 8.64
N GLN A 121 -11.61 -11.40 9.01
CA GLN A 121 -10.50 -10.44 9.01
C GLN A 121 -10.22 -9.89 7.62
N ILE A 122 -10.23 -10.75 6.60
CA ILE A 122 -9.99 -10.34 5.21
C ILE A 122 -11.14 -9.48 4.68
N VAL A 123 -12.39 -9.84 4.96
CA VAL A 123 -13.56 -9.04 4.56
C VAL A 123 -13.50 -7.63 5.20
N ILE A 124 -13.21 -7.53 6.51
CA ILE A 124 -13.05 -6.25 7.18
C ILE A 124 -11.93 -5.42 6.53
N SER A 125 -10.81 -6.05 6.20
CA SER A 125 -9.69 -5.39 5.54
C SER A 125 -10.07 -4.85 4.15
N HIS A 126 -10.82 -5.61 3.37
CA HIS A 126 -11.29 -5.17 2.04
C HIS A 126 -12.33 -4.05 2.14
N VAL A 127 -13.31 -4.17 3.05
CA VAL A 127 -14.31 -3.11 3.29
C VAL A 127 -13.63 -1.81 3.74
N SER A 128 -12.66 -1.91 4.66
CA SER A 128 -11.86 -0.74 5.06
C SER A 128 -11.09 -0.14 3.88
N GLY A 129 -10.56 -0.97 2.98
CA GLY A 129 -9.88 -0.53 1.76
C GLY A 129 -10.83 0.22 0.80
N LEU A 130 -12.05 -0.26 0.62
CA LEU A 130 -13.08 0.41 -0.18
C LEU A 130 -13.45 1.78 0.41
N LEU A 131 -13.63 1.86 1.72
CA LEU A 131 -13.92 3.14 2.40
C LEU A 131 -12.76 4.14 2.20
N VAL A 132 -11.52 3.70 2.36
CA VAL A 132 -10.33 4.53 2.10
C VAL A 132 -10.29 4.98 0.64
N ALA A 133 -10.62 4.13 -0.33
CA ALA A 133 -10.64 4.49 -1.73
C ALA A 133 -11.68 5.58 -2.05
N VAL A 134 -12.89 5.50 -1.45
CA VAL A 134 -13.92 6.52 -1.58
C VAL A 134 -13.48 7.85 -0.95
N LEU A 135 -12.92 7.80 0.26
CA LEU A 135 -12.41 8.99 0.94
C LEU A 135 -11.25 9.63 0.16
N ALA A 136 -10.34 8.81 -0.40
CA ALA A 136 -9.24 9.27 -1.24
C ALA A 136 -9.74 10.03 -2.48
N GLY A 137 -10.79 9.51 -3.14
CA GLY A 137 -11.43 10.20 -4.26
C GLY A 137 -12.01 11.55 -3.85
N THR A 138 -12.70 11.62 -2.72
CA THR A 138 -13.27 12.86 -2.20
C THR A 138 -12.17 13.87 -1.84
N VAL A 139 -11.11 13.43 -1.17
CA VAL A 139 -9.96 14.28 -0.82
C VAL A 139 -9.25 14.80 -2.07
N ALA A 140 -9.02 13.93 -3.07
CA ALA A 140 -8.40 14.32 -4.32
C ALA A 140 -9.26 15.33 -5.10
N HIS A 141 -10.59 15.22 -5.03
CA HIS A 141 -11.50 16.17 -5.67
C HIS A 141 -11.51 17.55 -5.01
N ILE A 142 -11.43 17.62 -3.67
CA ILE A 142 -11.52 18.86 -2.90
C ILE A 142 -10.17 19.58 -2.78
N PHE A 143 -9.10 18.83 -2.54
CA PHE A 143 -7.77 19.35 -2.20
C PHE A 143 -6.69 19.00 -3.24
N ASP A 144 -7.07 18.56 -4.43
CA ASP A 144 -6.17 18.02 -5.45
C ASP A 144 -5.37 16.81 -4.98
N TYR A 145 -4.53 16.28 -5.87
CA TYR A 145 -3.64 15.15 -5.55
C TYR A 145 -2.60 15.49 -4.46
N ARG A 146 -2.25 16.77 -4.28
CA ARG A 146 -1.36 17.21 -3.18
C ARG A 146 -1.98 16.94 -1.82
N GLY A 147 -3.25 17.31 -1.64
CA GLY A 147 -3.98 17.04 -0.42
C GLY A 147 -4.10 15.54 -0.13
N LEU A 148 -4.35 14.74 -1.17
CA LEU A 148 -4.38 13.30 -1.06
C LEU A 148 -3.04 12.72 -0.53
N TYR A 149 -1.90 13.12 -1.13
CA TYR A 149 -0.60 12.59 -0.71
C TYR A 149 -0.21 13.02 0.71
N ILE A 150 -0.61 14.22 1.13
CA ILE A 150 -0.42 14.68 2.52
C ILE A 150 -1.28 13.82 3.47
N ALA A 151 -2.56 13.63 3.16
CA ALA A 151 -3.47 12.83 3.99
C ALA A 151 -2.96 11.37 4.11
N GLU A 152 -2.55 10.75 3.01
CA GLU A 152 -1.98 9.39 3.01
C GLU A 152 -0.66 9.30 3.79
N THR A 153 0.17 10.34 3.75
CA THR A 153 1.40 10.41 4.56
C THR A 153 1.05 10.40 6.05
N VAL A 154 0.08 11.20 6.46
CA VAL A 154 -0.39 11.25 7.87
C VAL A 154 -0.95 9.89 8.28
N VAL A 155 -1.80 9.28 7.47
CA VAL A 155 -2.38 7.95 7.75
C VAL A 155 -1.29 6.88 7.84
N ALA A 156 -0.26 6.94 6.98
CA ALA A 156 0.86 6.00 7.01
C ALA A 156 1.69 6.15 8.30
N ILE A 157 1.95 7.38 8.75
CA ILE A 157 2.67 7.66 10.01
C ILE A 157 1.85 7.16 11.21
N VAL A 158 0.55 7.47 11.27
CA VAL A 158 -0.34 6.98 12.34
C VAL A 158 -0.36 5.46 12.37
N SER A 159 -0.43 4.82 11.19
CA SER A 159 -0.37 3.36 11.06
C SER A 159 0.95 2.78 11.59
N LEU A 160 2.10 3.42 11.31
CA LEU A 160 3.39 2.99 11.85
C LEU A 160 3.42 3.12 13.38
N ILE A 161 2.97 4.25 13.93
CA ILE A 161 2.91 4.46 15.39
C ILE A 161 2.03 3.39 16.03
N TYR A 162 0.89 3.07 15.43
CA TYR A 162 0.00 2.02 15.91
C TYR A 162 0.69 0.65 15.89
N VAL A 163 1.38 0.30 14.81
CA VAL A 163 2.13 -0.96 14.71
C VAL A 163 3.21 -1.05 15.80
N LEU A 164 3.94 0.03 16.04
CA LEU A 164 4.98 0.08 17.08
C LEU A 164 4.40 -0.05 18.50
N SER A 165 3.22 0.51 18.75
CA SER A 165 2.60 0.49 20.08
C SER A 165 1.84 -0.81 20.37
N ALA A 166 1.05 -1.30 19.41
CA ALA A 166 0.16 -2.44 19.59
C ALA A 166 0.89 -3.79 19.61
N PHE A 167 1.98 -3.93 18.84
CA PHE A 167 2.67 -5.20 18.67
C PHE A 167 4.02 -5.32 19.43
N LYS A 168 4.29 -4.43 20.36
CA LYS A 168 5.52 -4.45 21.19
C LYS A 168 5.58 -5.64 22.17
N LYS A 169 4.49 -6.38 22.35
CA LYS A 169 4.30 -7.39 23.41
C LYS A 169 4.36 -8.86 22.98
N GLU A 170 4.69 -9.16 21.73
CA GLU A 170 4.65 -10.53 21.20
C GLU A 170 6.04 -11.20 21.04
N GLU A 171 7.04 -10.78 21.83
CA GLU A 171 8.30 -11.53 22.03
C GLU A 171 8.29 -12.33 23.31
#